data_292fea6ab1b1da619ee83fa7e7aebe9a
#
_entry.id   292fea6ab1b1da619ee83fa7e7aebe9a
#
_cell.length_a   1.000
_cell.length_b   1.000
_cell.length_c   1.000
_cell.angle_alpha   90.00
_cell.angle_beta   90.00
_cell.angle_gamma   90.00
#
_symmetry.space_group_name_H-M   'P 1'
#
loop_
_entity.id
_entity.type
_entity.pdbx_description
1 polymer ?
#
loop_
_entity_poly.entity_id
_entity_poly.type
_entity_poly.pdbx_seq_one_letter_code
_entity_poly.pdbx_strand_id
1 'polypeptide(L)'
;MATVTIVGSGMMGSALAFPARENGHEVRLVGTHLDRKIIDACRQANRHPKLAPVFPAGVRFCQIEEIDRALDGADLVIGGVSSFGVDWFGDFVLPRIADGTPVLTVTKGLMDTQDGALLPYPVLWQRKLDQLGKRLPLCAVGGPCTSYELAAHDQTEVAFCGRDAAALLRAKRLMETDYYHISLSKDVTGIESAVALKNGYALGIALTIGLNQARFGDDTLHYNSQAGVFGQALREMKKLLALQGADTPDNLAVGIGDLYVTVYGGRTRLAGILLGKGLSIEETKRELQGVTLESLVVAERVARALRVRAEKGEIDLNDFPLLMHVDGILTGRKPAQLPWEAFTFENL
;
A
#
# COMPACT_ATOMS: atom_id res chain seq x y z
N MET A 1 -22.61 17.64 8.81
CA MET A 1 -21.26 17.53 9.43
C MET A 1 -21.16 16.14 10.03
N ALA A 2 -20.12 15.39 9.69
CA ALA A 2 -19.86 14.03 10.19
C ALA A 2 -18.55 14.02 10.97
N THR A 3 -18.26 12.93 11.68
CA THR A 3 -17.01 12.73 12.41
C THR A 3 -16.17 11.65 11.72
N VAL A 4 -14.96 12.01 11.30
CA VAL A 4 -13.97 11.10 10.71
C VAL A 4 -12.82 10.91 11.70
N THR A 5 -12.63 9.68 12.15
CA THR A 5 -11.52 9.35 13.06
C THR A 5 -10.44 8.58 12.31
N ILE A 6 -9.23 9.10 12.30
CA ILE A 6 -8.07 8.51 11.63
C ILE A 6 -7.13 7.95 12.70
N VAL A 7 -6.87 6.65 12.68
CA VAL A 7 -5.98 5.98 13.64
C VAL A 7 -4.69 5.58 12.95
N GLY A 8 -3.59 6.21 13.35
CA GLY A 8 -2.28 6.15 12.75
C GLY A 8 -1.90 7.49 12.10
N SER A 9 -1.01 8.23 12.75
CA SER A 9 -0.56 9.55 12.30
C SER A 9 0.70 9.49 11.43
N GLY A 10 0.88 8.38 10.70
CA GLY A 10 1.85 8.30 9.61
C GLY A 10 1.51 9.29 8.49
N MET A 11 2.39 9.42 7.50
CA MET A 11 2.22 10.39 6.41
C MET A 11 0.88 10.26 5.69
N MET A 12 0.47 9.03 5.30
CA MET A 12 -0.79 8.82 4.57
C MET A 12 -2.02 9.05 5.47
N GLY A 13 -2.03 8.51 6.69
CA GLY A 13 -3.12 8.79 7.63
C GLY A 13 -3.30 10.29 7.89
N SER A 14 -2.19 11.02 8.05
CA SER A 14 -2.20 12.47 8.21
C SER A 14 -2.68 13.20 6.95
N ALA A 15 -2.28 12.76 5.75
CA ALA A 15 -2.72 13.38 4.50
C ALA A 15 -4.23 13.24 4.26
N LEU A 16 -4.85 12.15 4.69
CA LEU A 16 -6.30 11.96 4.58
C LEU A 16 -7.12 12.87 5.49
N ALA A 17 -6.50 13.54 6.46
CA ALA A 17 -7.18 14.56 7.25
C ALA A 17 -7.53 15.81 6.41
N PHE A 18 -6.82 16.06 5.30
CA PHE A 18 -7.08 17.22 4.42
C PHE A 18 -8.45 17.09 3.74
N PRO A 19 -8.68 16.10 2.86
CA PRO A 19 -9.96 16.00 2.16
C PRO A 19 -11.16 15.85 3.14
N ALA A 20 -11.01 15.09 4.23
CA ALA A 20 -12.07 14.95 5.22
C ALA A 20 -12.41 16.28 5.90
N ARG A 21 -11.40 17.07 6.27
CA ARG A 21 -11.62 18.34 6.98
C ARG A 21 -12.13 19.43 6.04
N GLU A 22 -11.65 19.49 4.83
CA GLU A 22 -12.05 20.45 3.79
C GLU A 22 -13.49 20.23 3.33
N ASN A 23 -13.99 19.00 3.39
CA ASN A 23 -15.42 18.69 3.25
C ASN A 23 -16.28 19.13 4.46
N GLY A 24 -15.70 19.84 5.43
CA GLY A 24 -16.42 20.41 6.58
C GLY A 24 -16.71 19.41 7.71
N HIS A 25 -16.04 18.25 7.73
CA HIS A 25 -16.23 17.25 8.77
C HIS A 25 -15.38 17.50 10.01
N GLU A 26 -15.79 17.01 11.17
CA GLU A 26 -14.92 16.90 12.33
C GLU A 26 -13.89 15.81 12.07
N VAL A 27 -12.60 16.15 12.22
CA VAL A 27 -11.51 15.18 11.99
C VAL A 27 -10.72 15.01 13.29
N ARG A 28 -10.58 13.75 13.71
CA ARG A 28 -9.79 13.33 14.86
C ARG A 28 -8.63 12.46 14.37
N LEU A 29 -7.41 12.97 14.45
CA LEU A 29 -6.19 12.23 14.09
C LEU A 29 -5.56 11.66 15.36
N VAL A 30 -5.60 10.35 15.49
CA VAL A 30 -5.10 9.61 16.66
C VAL A 30 -3.75 8.97 16.32
N GLY A 31 -2.73 9.26 17.11
CA GLY A 31 -1.44 8.56 17.01
C GLY A 31 -1.52 7.13 17.54
N THR A 32 -0.66 6.26 17.02
CA THR A 32 -0.39 4.97 17.66
C THR A 32 0.60 5.16 18.83
N HIS A 33 0.92 4.08 19.55
CA HIS A 33 1.95 4.10 20.60
C HIS A 33 3.35 4.52 20.09
N LEU A 34 3.58 4.45 18.77
CA LEU A 34 4.83 4.87 18.11
C LEU A 34 4.80 6.33 17.65
N ASP A 35 3.64 6.96 17.58
CA ASP A 35 3.45 8.26 16.95
C ASP A 35 3.41 9.44 17.92
N ARG A 36 3.72 9.21 19.20
CA ARG A 36 3.59 10.24 20.25
C ARG A 36 4.23 11.57 19.87
N LYS A 37 5.49 11.53 19.41
CA LYS A 37 6.22 12.75 19.00
C LYS A 37 5.60 13.42 17.78
N ILE A 38 4.96 12.65 16.90
CA ILE A 38 4.27 13.20 15.72
C ILE A 38 3.04 13.98 16.17
N ILE A 39 2.22 13.40 17.05
CA ILE A 39 1.03 14.08 17.60
C ILE A 39 1.41 15.35 18.37
N ASP A 40 2.45 15.29 19.20
CA ASP A 40 2.92 16.48 19.94
C ASP A 40 3.36 17.60 18.98
N ALA A 41 4.10 17.27 17.92
CA ALA A 41 4.49 18.24 16.89
C ALA A 41 3.27 18.81 16.14
N CYS A 42 2.28 17.97 15.82
CA CYS A 42 1.04 18.40 15.19
C CYS A 42 0.24 19.36 16.10
N ARG A 43 0.17 19.09 17.40
CA ARG A 43 -0.48 19.98 18.38
C ARG A 43 0.21 21.36 18.45
N GLN A 44 1.53 21.39 18.36
CA GLN A 44 2.31 22.63 18.47
C GLN A 44 2.27 23.48 17.19
N ALA A 45 2.42 22.83 16.02
CA ALA A 45 2.64 23.53 14.76
C ALA A 45 1.46 23.43 13.77
N ASN A 46 0.37 22.73 14.12
CA ASN A 46 -0.71 22.36 13.20
C ASN A 46 -0.19 21.74 11.89
N ARG A 47 0.94 21.01 11.97
CA ARG A 47 1.62 20.42 10.81
C ARG A 47 2.24 19.07 11.17
N HIS A 48 2.14 18.11 10.26
CA HIS A 48 2.90 16.87 10.37
C HIS A 48 4.39 17.14 10.09
N PRO A 49 5.34 16.58 10.87
CA PRO A 49 6.78 16.87 10.73
C PRO A 49 7.37 16.62 9.33
N LYS A 50 6.75 15.73 8.55
CA LYS A 50 7.20 15.32 7.21
C LYS A 50 6.29 15.77 6.07
N LEU A 51 5.22 16.52 6.32
CA LEU A 51 4.37 17.11 5.30
C LEU A 51 4.58 18.62 5.26
N ALA A 52 4.68 19.17 4.05
CA ALA A 52 4.91 20.61 3.87
C ALA A 52 3.69 21.47 4.28
N PRO A 53 2.44 21.12 3.89
CA PRO A 53 1.28 21.92 4.24
C PRO A 53 0.94 21.85 5.74
N VAL A 54 0.33 22.91 6.26
CA VAL A 54 -0.34 22.90 7.57
C VAL A 54 -1.70 22.21 7.43
N PHE A 55 -2.16 21.55 8.48
CA PHE A 55 -3.49 20.98 8.46
C PHE A 55 -4.57 22.06 8.34
N PRO A 56 -5.69 21.78 7.67
CA PRO A 56 -6.85 22.65 7.71
C PRO A 56 -7.31 22.88 9.15
N ALA A 57 -7.78 24.09 9.46
CA ALA A 57 -8.15 24.46 10.81
C ALA A 57 -9.22 23.54 11.40
N GLY A 58 -9.05 23.12 12.65
CA GLY A 58 -10.03 22.33 13.38
C GLY A 58 -9.79 20.80 13.35
N VAL A 59 -8.68 20.31 12.79
CA VAL A 59 -8.24 18.93 13.04
C VAL A 59 -7.84 18.76 14.50
N ARG A 60 -8.39 17.75 15.17
CA ARG A 60 -8.06 17.40 16.56
C ARG A 60 -6.98 16.33 16.58
N PHE A 61 -5.90 16.59 17.29
CA PHE A 61 -4.79 15.64 17.44
C PHE A 61 -4.89 14.93 18.79
N CYS A 62 -5.00 13.62 18.77
CA CYS A 62 -5.22 12.78 19.94
C CYS A 62 -4.05 11.81 20.14
N GLN A 63 -3.60 11.64 21.37
CA GLN A 63 -2.70 10.55 21.74
C GLN A 63 -3.47 9.23 21.84
N ILE A 64 -2.77 8.10 21.85
CA ILE A 64 -3.41 6.77 21.86
C ILE A 64 -4.31 6.56 23.08
N GLU A 65 -4.02 7.17 24.20
CA GLU A 65 -4.80 7.09 25.43
C GLU A 65 -6.20 7.73 25.28
N GLU A 66 -6.38 8.58 24.27
CA GLU A 66 -7.65 9.25 23.98
C GLU A 66 -8.49 8.48 22.94
N ILE A 67 -8.08 7.25 22.57
CA ILE A 67 -8.67 6.52 21.44
C ILE A 67 -10.17 6.24 21.61
N ASP A 68 -10.62 5.84 22.80
CA ASP A 68 -12.03 5.54 23.04
C ASP A 68 -12.90 6.79 22.82
N ARG A 69 -12.45 7.95 23.33
CA ARG A 69 -13.12 9.23 23.09
C ARG A 69 -13.05 9.65 21.61
N ALA A 70 -11.96 9.34 20.93
CA ALA A 70 -11.79 9.69 19.53
C ALA A 70 -12.66 8.81 18.60
N LEU A 71 -12.94 7.57 18.98
CA LEU A 71 -13.80 6.64 18.24
C LEU A 71 -15.31 6.88 18.53
N ASP A 72 -15.64 7.48 19.66
CA ASP A 72 -17.02 7.73 20.04
C ASP A 72 -17.73 8.63 19.02
N GLY A 73 -18.87 8.15 18.51
CA GLY A 73 -19.67 8.84 17.51
C GLY A 73 -19.01 9.00 16.14
N ALA A 74 -17.96 8.21 15.83
CA ALA A 74 -17.33 8.26 14.51
C ALA A 74 -18.26 7.74 13.41
N ASP A 75 -18.37 8.52 12.34
CA ASP A 75 -19.12 8.19 11.13
C ASP A 75 -18.30 7.39 10.11
N LEU A 76 -16.98 7.51 10.19
CA LEU A 76 -15.99 6.76 9.44
C LEU A 76 -14.71 6.64 10.29
N VAL A 77 -14.16 5.43 10.36
CA VAL A 77 -12.83 5.21 10.95
C VAL A 77 -11.86 4.88 9.84
N ILE A 78 -10.72 5.59 9.78
CA ILE A 78 -9.66 5.34 8.81
C ILE A 78 -8.48 4.66 9.52
N GLY A 79 -8.08 3.48 9.04
CA GLY A 79 -6.89 2.77 9.51
C GLY A 79 -5.65 3.25 8.76
N GLY A 80 -4.90 4.20 9.37
CA GLY A 80 -3.71 4.85 8.80
C GLY A 80 -2.38 4.19 9.22
N VAL A 81 -2.38 2.92 9.63
CA VAL A 81 -1.19 2.19 10.08
C VAL A 81 -0.41 1.59 8.90
N SER A 82 0.87 1.28 9.11
CA SER A 82 1.67 0.49 8.17
C SER A 82 1.31 -1.00 8.23
N SER A 83 1.83 -1.81 7.30
CA SER A 83 1.64 -3.27 7.29
C SER A 83 2.09 -3.96 8.59
N PHE A 84 3.04 -3.40 9.32
CA PHE A 84 3.48 -3.87 10.63
C PHE A 84 2.47 -3.56 11.76
N GLY A 85 1.55 -2.64 11.53
CA GLY A 85 0.51 -2.27 12.49
C GLY A 85 -0.83 -2.96 12.26
N VAL A 86 -0.95 -3.84 11.26
CA VAL A 86 -2.21 -4.50 10.86
C VAL A 86 -2.77 -5.37 11.98
N ASP A 87 -1.93 -6.19 12.61
CA ASP A 87 -2.34 -7.05 13.71
C ASP A 87 -2.74 -6.23 14.93
N TRP A 88 -1.92 -5.23 15.28
CA TRP A 88 -2.25 -4.31 16.36
C TRP A 88 -3.59 -3.58 16.13
N PHE A 89 -3.84 -3.08 14.92
CA PHE A 89 -5.10 -2.42 14.58
C PHE A 89 -6.28 -3.41 14.71
N GLY A 90 -6.11 -4.62 14.22
CA GLY A 90 -7.09 -5.69 14.33
C GLY A 90 -7.38 -6.10 15.78
N ASP A 91 -6.37 -6.14 16.64
CA ASP A 91 -6.49 -6.58 18.03
C ASP A 91 -6.94 -5.48 18.98
N PHE A 92 -6.47 -4.26 18.72
CA PHE A 92 -6.66 -3.15 19.65
C PHE A 92 -7.75 -2.17 19.19
N VAL A 93 -7.82 -1.83 17.89
CA VAL A 93 -8.71 -0.77 17.39
C VAL A 93 -10.08 -1.32 16.99
N LEU A 94 -10.13 -2.36 16.15
CA LEU A 94 -11.40 -2.90 15.64
C LEU A 94 -12.40 -3.27 16.75
N PRO A 95 -12.00 -3.89 17.88
CA PRO A 95 -12.94 -4.21 18.94
C PRO A 95 -13.61 -2.99 19.60
N ARG A 96 -12.96 -1.82 19.53
CA ARG A 96 -13.43 -0.56 20.13
C ARG A 96 -14.39 0.24 19.26
N ILE A 97 -14.43 -0.05 17.97
CA ILE A 97 -15.31 0.67 17.01
C ILE A 97 -16.75 0.22 17.23
N ALA A 98 -17.70 1.15 17.23
CA ALA A 98 -19.12 0.84 17.32
C ALA A 98 -19.60 0.04 16.09
N ASP A 99 -20.46 -0.95 16.31
CA ASP A 99 -21.03 -1.75 15.22
C ASP A 99 -21.71 -0.89 14.17
N GLY A 100 -21.57 -1.25 12.91
CA GLY A 100 -22.10 -0.53 11.77
C GLY A 100 -21.25 0.66 11.31
N THR A 101 -20.21 1.05 12.05
CA THR A 101 -19.30 2.12 11.62
C THR A 101 -18.38 1.59 10.49
N PRO A 102 -18.34 2.22 9.31
CA PRO A 102 -17.41 1.86 8.25
C PRO A 102 -15.96 2.06 8.68
N VAL A 103 -15.11 1.12 8.27
CA VAL A 103 -13.65 1.21 8.45
C VAL A 103 -12.99 1.23 7.08
N LEU A 104 -12.22 2.28 6.77
CA LEU A 104 -11.44 2.42 5.55
C LEU A 104 -9.96 2.20 5.87
N THR A 105 -9.33 1.15 5.35
CA THR A 105 -7.89 0.95 5.49
C THR A 105 -7.11 1.54 4.33
N VAL A 106 -5.97 2.14 4.62
CA VAL A 106 -5.00 2.59 3.62
C VAL A 106 -3.80 1.66 3.51
N THR A 107 -3.77 0.61 4.33
CA THR A 107 -2.63 -0.30 4.44
C THR A 107 -2.68 -1.33 3.31
N LYS A 108 -1.71 -1.28 2.44
CA LYS A 108 -1.57 -2.17 1.29
C LYS A 108 -0.67 -3.35 1.64
N GLY A 109 -1.10 -4.56 1.30
CA GLY A 109 -0.28 -5.74 1.52
C GLY A 109 -1.06 -7.04 1.41
N LEU A 110 -0.30 -8.13 1.31
CA LEU A 110 -0.81 -9.49 1.18
C LEU A 110 -0.19 -10.38 2.25
N MET A 111 -0.99 -11.28 2.78
CA MET A 111 -0.54 -12.41 3.59
C MET A 111 -0.63 -13.67 2.75
N ASP A 112 0.43 -14.46 2.75
CA ASP A 112 0.43 -15.78 2.17
C ASP A 112 -0.05 -16.82 3.18
N THR A 113 -0.72 -17.83 2.69
CA THR A 113 -1.20 -18.97 3.47
C THR A 113 -0.41 -20.23 3.16
N GLN A 114 -0.51 -21.24 4.01
CA GLN A 114 0.18 -22.52 3.82
C GLN A 114 -0.23 -23.26 2.53
N ASP A 115 -1.42 -22.99 2.03
CA ASP A 115 -1.94 -23.56 0.78
C ASP A 115 -1.62 -22.70 -0.45
N GLY A 116 -0.87 -21.62 -0.31
CA GLY A 116 -0.45 -20.74 -1.41
C GLY A 116 -1.48 -19.70 -1.83
N ALA A 117 -2.52 -19.44 -1.00
CA ALA A 117 -3.40 -18.32 -1.24
C ALA A 117 -2.76 -17.00 -0.79
N LEU A 118 -3.16 -15.90 -1.43
CA LEU A 118 -2.77 -14.54 -1.08
C LEU A 118 -3.99 -13.79 -0.57
N LEU A 119 -3.95 -13.32 0.68
CA LEU A 119 -5.07 -12.69 1.35
C LEU A 119 -4.78 -11.22 1.63
N PRO A 120 -5.61 -10.29 1.12
CA PRO A 120 -5.55 -8.88 1.50
C PRO A 120 -5.91 -8.65 2.97
N TYR A 121 -5.41 -7.59 3.57
CA TYR A 121 -5.66 -7.28 4.98
C TYR A 121 -7.13 -7.13 5.35
N PRO A 122 -8.02 -6.53 4.54
CA PRO A 122 -9.45 -6.49 4.87
C PRO A 122 -10.08 -7.88 5.04
N VAL A 123 -9.60 -8.89 4.28
CA VAL A 123 -10.07 -10.29 4.41
C VAL A 123 -9.64 -10.89 5.74
N LEU A 124 -8.42 -10.59 6.19
CA LEU A 124 -7.92 -11.03 7.51
C LEU A 124 -8.70 -10.37 8.65
N TRP A 125 -8.96 -9.07 8.55
CA TRP A 125 -9.75 -8.35 9.53
C TRP A 125 -11.20 -8.83 9.56
N GLN A 126 -11.79 -9.20 8.42
CA GLN A 126 -13.13 -9.77 8.40
C GLN A 126 -13.19 -11.08 9.20
N ARG A 127 -12.23 -11.98 9.01
CA ARG A 127 -12.15 -13.24 9.80
C ARG A 127 -12.07 -12.95 11.30
N LYS A 128 -11.34 -11.92 11.68
CA LYS A 128 -11.23 -11.51 13.09
C LYS A 128 -12.54 -10.92 13.63
N LEU A 129 -13.21 -10.06 12.86
CA LEU A 129 -14.51 -9.51 13.24
C LEU A 129 -15.55 -10.63 13.40
N ASP A 130 -15.55 -11.63 12.53
CA ASP A 130 -16.42 -12.79 12.62
C ASP A 130 -16.20 -13.56 13.93
N GLN A 131 -14.93 -13.74 14.34
CA GLN A 131 -14.58 -14.35 15.63
C GLN A 131 -15.02 -13.53 16.85
N LEU A 132 -15.00 -12.20 16.72
CA LEU A 132 -15.43 -11.26 17.76
C LEU A 132 -16.95 -11.03 17.80
N GLY A 133 -17.70 -11.55 16.81
CA GLY A 133 -19.12 -11.27 16.64
C GLY A 133 -19.43 -9.81 16.30
N LYS A 134 -18.46 -9.05 15.79
CA LYS A 134 -18.58 -7.63 15.43
C LYS A 134 -18.97 -7.44 13.96
N ARG A 135 -19.73 -6.38 13.70
CA ARG A 135 -20.26 -6.05 12.36
C ARG A 135 -19.75 -4.67 11.93
N LEU A 136 -18.56 -4.63 11.37
CA LEU A 136 -17.97 -3.40 10.80
C LEU A 136 -17.89 -3.56 9.28
N PRO A 137 -18.50 -2.67 8.48
CA PRO A 137 -18.28 -2.63 7.03
C PRO A 137 -16.82 -2.26 6.74
N LEU A 138 -16.04 -3.23 6.23
CA LEU A 138 -14.64 -3.01 5.88
C LEU A 138 -14.53 -2.51 4.44
N CYS A 139 -13.82 -1.40 4.29
CA CYS A 139 -13.43 -0.79 3.02
C CYS A 139 -11.90 -0.64 2.99
N ALA A 140 -11.34 -0.57 1.79
CA ALA A 140 -9.94 -0.27 1.58
C ALA A 140 -9.76 0.73 0.44
N VAL A 141 -8.58 1.34 0.34
CA VAL A 141 -8.24 2.26 -0.74
C VAL A 141 -7.03 1.79 -1.52
N GLY A 142 -7.18 1.65 -2.83
CA GLY A 142 -6.11 1.37 -3.78
C GLY A 142 -5.95 2.48 -4.80
N GLY A 143 -4.77 2.59 -5.40
CA GLY A 143 -4.50 3.52 -6.49
C GLY A 143 -3.33 4.47 -6.23
N PRO A 144 -2.99 5.28 -7.24
CA PRO A 144 -1.88 6.23 -7.18
C PRO A 144 -2.20 7.37 -6.22
N CYS A 145 -1.60 7.35 -5.06
CA CYS A 145 -1.76 8.41 -4.07
C CYS A 145 -0.51 8.47 -3.18
N THR A 146 0.27 9.53 -3.33
CA THR A 146 1.34 9.84 -2.39
C THR A 146 0.84 10.86 -1.36
N SER A 147 1.27 10.71 -0.13
CA SER A 147 0.78 11.53 0.98
C SER A 147 1.11 13.00 0.85
N TYR A 148 2.27 13.32 0.29
CA TYR A 148 2.71 14.70 0.11
C TYR A 148 1.98 15.40 -1.04
N GLU A 149 1.65 14.68 -2.13
CA GLU A 149 0.89 15.20 -3.26
C GLU A 149 -0.59 15.39 -2.89
N LEU A 150 -1.20 14.40 -2.20
CA LEU A 150 -2.56 14.55 -1.68
C LEU A 150 -2.70 15.76 -0.75
N ALA A 151 -1.76 15.94 0.18
CA ALA A 151 -1.76 17.10 1.08
C ALA A 151 -1.48 18.43 0.35
N ALA A 152 -0.85 18.39 -0.82
CA ALA A 152 -0.61 19.53 -1.70
C ALA A 152 -1.73 19.77 -2.72
N HIS A 153 -2.84 19.00 -2.64
CA HIS A 153 -4.01 19.07 -3.52
C HIS A 153 -3.71 18.74 -4.99
N ASP A 154 -2.72 17.85 -5.25
CA ASP A 154 -2.54 17.32 -6.58
C ASP A 154 -3.70 16.40 -6.98
N GLN A 155 -4.09 16.46 -8.26
CA GLN A 155 -5.20 15.65 -8.77
C GLN A 155 -4.92 14.17 -8.58
N THR A 156 -5.69 13.54 -7.73
CA THR A 156 -5.47 12.17 -7.28
C THR A 156 -6.73 11.34 -7.53
N GLU A 157 -6.61 10.24 -8.27
CA GLU A 157 -7.67 9.25 -8.46
C GLU A 157 -7.33 7.97 -7.71
N VAL A 158 -8.29 7.47 -6.94
CA VAL A 158 -8.18 6.20 -6.21
C VAL A 158 -9.47 5.38 -6.32
N ALA A 159 -9.39 4.09 -6.04
CA ALA A 159 -10.55 3.23 -5.90
C ALA A 159 -10.77 2.86 -4.42
N PHE A 160 -11.96 3.14 -3.90
CA PHE A 160 -12.40 2.54 -2.64
C PHE A 160 -13.06 1.21 -2.95
N CYS A 161 -12.65 0.15 -2.26
CA CYS A 161 -13.22 -1.18 -2.41
C CYS A 161 -13.79 -1.70 -1.09
N GLY A 162 -14.88 -2.48 -1.18
CA GLY A 162 -15.57 -3.04 -0.01
C GLY A 162 -16.81 -3.81 -0.43
N ARG A 163 -17.26 -4.75 0.40
CA ARG A 163 -18.45 -5.56 0.06
C ARG A 163 -19.78 -4.83 0.29
N ASP A 164 -19.80 -3.87 1.20
CA ASP A 164 -20.99 -3.08 1.55
C ASP A 164 -21.03 -1.79 0.70
N ALA A 165 -21.98 -1.74 -0.24
CA ALA A 165 -22.15 -0.61 -1.14
C ALA A 165 -22.57 0.69 -0.42
N ALA A 166 -23.35 0.58 0.67
CA ALA A 166 -23.78 1.76 1.43
C ALA A 166 -22.59 2.37 2.18
N ALA A 167 -21.73 1.53 2.76
CA ALA A 167 -20.50 1.96 3.41
C ALA A 167 -19.53 2.62 2.42
N LEU A 168 -19.36 2.04 1.23
CA LEU A 168 -18.54 2.63 0.16
C LEU A 168 -19.05 4.02 -0.26
N LEU A 169 -20.34 4.13 -0.52
CA LEU A 169 -20.96 5.41 -0.88
C LEU A 169 -20.85 6.43 0.25
N ARG A 170 -20.95 6.00 1.51
CA ARG A 170 -20.75 6.86 2.67
C ARG A 170 -19.30 7.35 2.74
N ALA A 171 -18.34 6.44 2.67
CA ALA A 171 -16.91 6.79 2.69
C ALA A 171 -16.56 7.75 1.55
N LYS A 172 -17.03 7.49 0.32
CA LYS A 172 -16.84 8.39 -0.82
C LYS A 172 -17.36 9.79 -0.53
N ARG A 173 -18.62 9.93 -0.11
CA ARG A 173 -19.21 11.25 0.20
C ARG A 173 -18.48 12.03 1.29
N LEU A 174 -17.82 11.35 2.22
CA LEU A 174 -17.06 11.98 3.29
C LEU A 174 -15.66 12.45 2.82
N MET A 175 -15.10 11.78 1.81
CA MET A 175 -13.68 11.94 1.45
C MET A 175 -13.44 12.58 0.09
N GLU A 176 -14.39 12.49 -0.86
CA GLU A 176 -14.21 13.00 -2.23
C GLU A 176 -14.16 14.54 -2.23
N THR A 177 -13.23 15.11 -2.98
CA THR A 177 -13.06 16.57 -3.17
C THR A 177 -12.84 16.86 -4.66
N ASP A 178 -12.58 18.11 -5.02
CA ASP A 178 -12.23 18.52 -6.38
C ASP A 178 -10.81 18.10 -6.81
N TYR A 179 -10.01 17.58 -5.89
CA TYR A 179 -8.66 17.05 -6.14
C TYR A 179 -8.49 15.58 -5.73
N TYR A 180 -9.42 15.00 -4.98
CA TYR A 180 -9.39 13.60 -4.54
C TYR A 180 -10.59 12.86 -5.09
N HIS A 181 -10.41 12.19 -6.23
CA HIS A 181 -11.44 11.51 -7.00
C HIS A 181 -11.53 10.04 -6.59
N ILE A 182 -12.74 9.56 -6.33
CA ILE A 182 -12.94 8.22 -5.75
C ILE A 182 -13.84 7.38 -6.64
N SER A 183 -13.26 6.36 -7.26
CA SER A 183 -13.98 5.25 -7.90
C SER A 183 -14.41 4.22 -6.86
N LEU A 184 -15.47 3.45 -7.13
CA LEU A 184 -15.99 2.44 -6.19
C LEU A 184 -15.96 1.05 -6.80
N SER A 185 -15.50 0.05 -6.04
CA SER A 185 -15.47 -1.35 -6.44
C SER A 185 -15.95 -2.27 -5.31
N LYS A 186 -16.69 -3.33 -5.65
CA LYS A 186 -16.99 -4.41 -4.71
C LYS A 186 -15.88 -5.48 -4.66
N ASP A 187 -14.93 -5.42 -5.56
CA ASP A 187 -13.83 -6.37 -5.67
C ASP A 187 -12.66 -5.98 -4.75
N VAL A 188 -12.80 -6.33 -3.48
CA VAL A 188 -11.76 -6.13 -2.46
C VAL A 188 -10.49 -6.90 -2.80
N THR A 189 -10.65 -8.15 -3.27
CA THR A 189 -9.51 -9.02 -3.58
C THR A 189 -8.71 -8.46 -4.74
N GLY A 190 -9.39 -8.05 -5.81
CA GLY A 190 -8.73 -7.53 -7.01
C GLY A 190 -8.00 -6.21 -6.75
N ILE A 191 -8.68 -5.20 -6.20
CA ILE A 191 -8.08 -3.89 -5.93
C ILE A 191 -6.91 -4.01 -4.95
N GLU A 192 -7.12 -4.67 -3.81
CA GLU A 192 -6.09 -4.78 -2.78
C GLU A 192 -4.89 -5.63 -3.23
N SER A 193 -5.13 -6.70 -4.00
CA SER A 193 -4.02 -7.49 -4.56
C SER A 193 -3.22 -6.68 -5.58
N ALA A 194 -3.90 -5.98 -6.49
CA ALA A 194 -3.23 -5.17 -7.50
C ALA A 194 -2.29 -4.13 -6.88
N VAL A 195 -2.77 -3.38 -5.87
CA VAL A 195 -1.95 -2.36 -5.21
C VAL A 195 -0.91 -2.92 -4.24
N ALA A 196 -1.09 -4.11 -3.70
CA ALA A 196 -0.07 -4.75 -2.87
C ALA A 196 1.11 -5.26 -3.71
N LEU A 197 0.82 -5.88 -4.86
CA LEU A 197 1.80 -6.42 -5.79
C LEU A 197 2.80 -5.38 -6.31
N LYS A 198 2.37 -4.10 -6.46
CA LYS A 198 3.23 -3.02 -6.93
C LYS A 198 4.57 -2.95 -6.20
N ASN A 199 4.57 -3.22 -4.89
CA ASN A 199 5.77 -3.05 -4.07
C ASN A 199 6.90 -3.99 -4.48
N GLY A 200 6.61 -5.25 -4.77
CA GLY A 200 7.59 -6.21 -5.29
C GLY A 200 8.10 -5.82 -6.67
N TYR A 201 7.19 -5.44 -7.56
CA TYR A 201 7.55 -5.06 -8.94
C TYR A 201 8.28 -3.73 -9.03
N ALA A 202 7.92 -2.73 -8.22
CA ALA A 202 8.64 -1.46 -8.16
C ALA A 202 10.11 -1.65 -7.75
N LEU A 203 10.39 -2.63 -6.88
CA LEU A 203 11.76 -3.00 -6.52
C LEU A 203 12.53 -3.48 -7.76
N GLY A 204 11.93 -4.40 -8.54
CA GLY A 204 12.52 -4.92 -9.78
C GLY A 204 12.75 -3.83 -10.84
N ILE A 205 11.84 -2.88 -10.99
CA ILE A 205 12.01 -1.75 -11.92
C ILE A 205 13.13 -0.83 -11.42
N ALA A 206 13.18 -0.54 -10.13
CA ALA A 206 14.21 0.32 -9.54
C ALA A 206 15.63 -0.28 -9.60
N LEU A 207 15.75 -1.61 -9.68
CA LEU A 207 17.05 -2.26 -9.96
C LEU A 207 17.68 -1.72 -11.24
N THR A 208 16.90 -1.47 -12.30
CA THR A 208 17.42 -0.95 -13.58
C THR A 208 18.10 0.41 -13.41
N ILE A 209 17.60 1.23 -12.50
CA ILE A 209 18.17 2.55 -12.20
C ILE A 209 19.56 2.36 -11.59
N GLY A 210 19.68 1.54 -10.55
CA GLY A 210 20.96 1.26 -9.89
C GLY A 210 21.97 0.57 -10.81
N LEU A 211 21.53 -0.41 -11.61
CA LEU A 211 22.35 -1.08 -12.62
C LEU A 211 22.92 -0.09 -13.65
N ASN A 212 22.09 0.83 -14.14
CA ASN A 212 22.52 1.86 -15.10
C ASN A 212 23.47 2.87 -14.44
N GLN A 213 23.19 3.32 -13.23
CA GLN A 213 24.10 4.19 -12.49
C GLN A 213 25.46 3.54 -12.25
N ALA A 214 25.49 2.25 -11.90
CA ALA A 214 26.74 1.50 -11.76
C ALA A 214 27.48 1.32 -13.09
N ARG A 215 26.74 1.12 -14.20
CA ARG A 215 27.33 0.89 -15.53
C ARG A 215 27.88 2.19 -16.17
N PHE A 216 27.14 3.29 -16.08
CA PHE A 216 27.48 4.54 -16.79
C PHE A 216 28.22 5.54 -15.90
N GLY A 217 28.19 5.36 -14.58
CA GLY A 217 28.90 6.22 -13.63
C GLY A 217 28.23 7.58 -13.40
N ASP A 218 26.96 7.71 -13.77
CA ASP A 218 26.18 8.94 -13.61
C ASP A 218 24.74 8.64 -13.14
N ASP A 219 23.99 9.69 -12.83
CA ASP A 219 22.59 9.60 -12.39
C ASP A 219 21.57 9.80 -13.54
N THR A 220 22.01 9.72 -14.80
CA THR A 220 21.14 9.84 -15.97
C THR A 220 20.08 8.74 -15.96
N LEU A 221 18.83 9.12 -16.15
CA LEU A 221 17.73 8.17 -16.19
C LEU A 221 17.67 7.48 -17.57
N HIS A 222 17.72 6.16 -17.55
CA HIS A 222 17.62 5.32 -18.75
C HIS A 222 16.23 4.69 -18.81
N TYR A 223 15.30 5.32 -19.54
CA TYR A 223 13.90 4.95 -19.53
C TYR A 223 13.58 3.62 -20.24
N ASN A 224 14.37 3.23 -21.27
CA ASN A 224 14.11 1.99 -22.02
C ASN A 224 14.14 0.76 -21.12
N SER A 225 15.15 0.64 -20.27
CA SER A 225 15.27 -0.49 -19.32
C SER A 225 14.16 -0.46 -18.27
N GLN A 226 13.84 0.71 -17.74
CA GLN A 226 12.74 0.88 -16.81
C GLN A 226 11.40 0.48 -17.44
N ALA A 227 11.12 0.96 -18.67
CA ALA A 227 9.90 0.65 -19.39
C ALA A 227 9.77 -0.84 -19.74
N GLY A 228 10.87 -1.49 -20.15
CA GLY A 228 10.88 -2.92 -20.44
C GLY A 228 10.53 -3.76 -19.21
N VAL A 229 11.14 -3.45 -18.06
CA VAL A 229 10.81 -4.16 -16.79
C VAL A 229 9.43 -3.78 -16.29
N PHE A 230 8.97 -2.55 -16.48
CA PHE A 230 7.60 -2.14 -16.18
C PHE A 230 6.58 -2.96 -16.99
N GLY A 231 6.83 -3.15 -18.30
CA GLY A 231 5.99 -4.00 -19.15
C GLY A 231 5.97 -5.47 -18.67
N GLN A 232 7.11 -6.01 -18.22
CA GLN A 232 7.15 -7.33 -17.62
C GLN A 232 6.36 -7.41 -16.31
N ALA A 233 6.49 -6.40 -15.44
CA ALA A 233 5.72 -6.30 -14.22
C ALA A 233 4.20 -6.36 -14.50
N LEU A 234 3.74 -5.65 -15.53
CA LEU A 234 2.34 -5.68 -15.97
C LEU A 234 1.86 -7.08 -16.33
N ARG A 235 2.65 -7.81 -17.13
CA ARG A 235 2.30 -9.16 -17.55
C ARG A 235 2.15 -10.09 -16.35
N GLU A 236 3.07 -10.01 -15.40
CA GLU A 236 3.04 -10.84 -14.19
C GLU A 236 1.92 -10.43 -13.24
N MET A 237 1.68 -9.13 -13.04
CA MET A 237 0.56 -8.64 -12.23
C MET A 237 -0.79 -9.13 -12.78
N LYS A 238 -0.99 -9.09 -14.10
CA LYS A 238 -2.19 -9.63 -14.73
C LYS A 238 -2.35 -11.12 -14.44
N LYS A 239 -1.29 -11.92 -14.60
CA LYS A 239 -1.32 -13.36 -14.30
C LYS A 239 -1.64 -13.62 -12.81
N LEU A 240 -1.02 -12.88 -11.90
CA LEU A 240 -1.28 -12.99 -10.45
C LEU A 240 -2.72 -12.64 -10.09
N LEU A 241 -3.29 -11.62 -10.72
CA LEU A 241 -4.70 -11.27 -10.54
C LEU A 241 -5.62 -12.36 -11.11
N ALA A 242 -5.28 -12.94 -12.26
CA ALA A 242 -6.02 -14.06 -12.86
C ALA A 242 -6.06 -15.29 -11.94
N LEU A 243 -4.97 -15.60 -11.24
CA LEU A 243 -4.94 -16.69 -10.24
C LEU A 243 -5.92 -16.48 -9.07
N GLN A 244 -6.42 -15.25 -8.90
CA GLN A 244 -7.39 -14.88 -7.88
C GLN A 244 -8.78 -14.59 -8.46
N GLY A 245 -8.97 -14.81 -9.80
CA GLY A 245 -10.22 -14.47 -10.52
C GLY A 245 -10.51 -12.96 -10.55
N ALA A 246 -9.49 -12.13 -10.55
CA ALA A 246 -9.57 -10.69 -10.34
C ALA A 246 -8.83 -9.84 -11.41
N ASP A 247 -8.57 -10.40 -12.59
CA ASP A 247 -7.80 -9.78 -13.68
C ASP A 247 -8.61 -8.81 -14.55
N THR A 248 -9.51 -8.06 -13.95
CA THR A 248 -10.30 -7.04 -14.66
C THR A 248 -9.43 -5.87 -15.10
N PRO A 249 -9.79 -5.16 -16.20
CA PRO A 249 -9.07 -3.97 -16.63
C PRO A 249 -8.96 -2.90 -15.55
N ASP A 250 -10.03 -2.69 -14.77
CA ASP A 250 -10.06 -1.66 -13.71
C ASP A 250 -9.11 -2.01 -12.55
N ASN A 251 -9.10 -3.26 -12.09
CA ASN A 251 -8.17 -3.70 -11.05
C ASN A 251 -6.71 -3.54 -11.50
N LEU A 252 -6.43 -3.92 -12.75
CA LEU A 252 -5.10 -3.79 -13.32
C LEU A 252 -4.70 -2.30 -13.45
N ALA A 253 -5.61 -1.44 -13.93
CA ALA A 253 -5.37 -0.01 -14.09
C ALA A 253 -5.03 0.65 -12.74
N VAL A 254 -5.78 0.36 -11.69
CA VAL A 254 -5.53 0.85 -10.33
C VAL A 254 -4.16 0.40 -9.82
N GLY A 255 -3.80 -0.87 -10.03
CA GLY A 255 -2.49 -1.42 -9.63
C GLY A 255 -1.33 -0.81 -10.41
N ILE A 256 -1.51 -0.57 -11.72
CA ILE A 256 -0.51 0.06 -12.61
C ILE A 256 -0.26 1.51 -12.22
N GLY A 257 -1.32 2.29 -12.00
CA GLY A 257 -1.20 3.68 -11.55
C GLY A 257 -0.41 3.78 -10.25
N ASP A 258 -0.70 2.89 -9.29
CA ASP A 258 0.01 2.84 -8.02
C ASP A 258 1.47 2.35 -8.18
N LEU A 259 1.75 1.42 -9.11
CA LEU A 259 3.10 1.01 -9.48
C LEU A 259 3.89 2.18 -10.06
N TYR A 260 3.27 2.98 -10.95
CA TYR A 260 3.90 4.13 -11.59
C TYR A 260 4.44 5.12 -10.57
N VAL A 261 3.59 5.62 -9.66
CA VAL A 261 4.03 6.59 -8.64
C VAL A 261 5.05 6.01 -7.66
N THR A 262 5.02 4.68 -7.44
CA THR A 262 5.97 4.00 -6.55
C THR A 262 7.36 3.86 -7.16
N VAL A 263 7.47 3.71 -8.47
CA VAL A 263 8.76 3.65 -9.18
C VAL A 263 9.47 5.01 -9.16
N TYR A 264 8.75 6.11 -9.23
CA TYR A 264 9.35 7.45 -9.25
C TYR A 264 9.61 8.04 -7.86
N GLY A 265 9.00 7.50 -6.83
CA GLY A 265 9.16 7.99 -5.47
C GLY A 265 9.22 6.88 -4.41
N GLY A 266 9.62 7.26 -3.22
CA GLY A 266 9.49 6.42 -2.05
C GLY A 266 10.62 5.43 -1.75
N ARG A 267 10.39 4.64 -0.73
CA ARG A 267 11.37 3.77 -0.07
C ARG A 267 11.78 2.58 -0.91
N THR A 268 10.85 2.00 -1.66
CA THR A 268 11.07 0.86 -2.55
C THR A 268 12.07 1.20 -3.66
N ARG A 269 11.96 2.41 -4.23
CA ARG A 269 12.90 2.91 -5.23
C ARG A 269 14.33 2.96 -4.68
N LEU A 270 14.52 3.50 -3.48
CA LEU A 270 15.83 3.60 -2.84
C LEU A 270 16.46 2.20 -2.65
N ALA A 271 15.69 1.24 -2.15
CA ALA A 271 16.18 -0.13 -1.98
C ALA A 271 16.58 -0.77 -3.32
N GLY A 272 15.78 -0.63 -4.37
CA GLY A 272 16.07 -1.16 -5.70
C GLY A 272 17.35 -0.55 -6.30
N ILE A 273 17.54 0.76 -6.14
CA ILE A 273 18.77 1.44 -6.62
C ILE A 273 20.01 0.90 -5.91
N LEU A 274 20.00 0.75 -4.58
CA LEU A 274 21.15 0.25 -3.82
C LEU A 274 21.49 -1.20 -4.22
N LEU A 275 20.47 -2.07 -4.32
CA LEU A 275 20.65 -3.44 -4.81
C LEU A 275 21.20 -3.46 -6.25
N GLY A 276 20.68 -2.61 -7.13
CA GLY A 276 21.16 -2.47 -8.51
C GLY A 276 22.59 -1.95 -8.61
N LYS A 277 23.05 -1.16 -7.65
CA LYS A 277 24.45 -0.73 -7.52
C LYS A 277 25.38 -1.84 -7.00
N GLY A 278 24.83 -3.00 -6.65
CA GLY A 278 25.59 -4.17 -6.21
C GLY A 278 25.70 -4.33 -4.70
N LEU A 279 24.97 -3.53 -3.91
CA LEU A 279 24.91 -3.76 -2.47
C LEU A 279 24.14 -5.06 -2.19
N SER A 280 24.58 -5.80 -1.19
CA SER A 280 23.83 -6.94 -0.65
C SER A 280 22.54 -6.45 0.03
N ILE A 281 21.61 -7.37 0.30
CA ILE A 281 20.38 -7.05 1.02
C ILE A 281 20.67 -6.56 2.45
N GLU A 282 21.69 -7.10 3.11
CA GLU A 282 22.10 -6.68 4.46
C GLU A 282 22.69 -5.26 4.45
N GLU A 283 23.51 -4.94 3.45
CA GLU A 283 24.04 -3.57 3.26
C GLU A 283 22.93 -2.59 2.94
N THR A 284 22.02 -2.96 2.04
CA THR A 284 20.85 -2.14 1.70
C THR A 284 19.98 -1.85 2.93
N LYS A 285 19.73 -2.85 3.79
CA LYS A 285 18.99 -2.66 5.04
C LYS A 285 19.71 -1.74 6.02
N ARG A 286 21.06 -1.81 6.08
CA ARG A 286 21.87 -0.91 6.93
C ARG A 286 21.82 0.54 6.44
N GLU A 287 21.96 0.76 5.13
CA GLU A 287 21.86 2.10 4.52
C GLU A 287 20.49 2.72 4.72
N LEU A 288 19.43 1.90 4.72
CA LEU A 288 18.04 2.33 4.91
C LEU A 288 17.54 2.12 6.34
N GLN A 289 18.43 2.13 7.33
CA GLN A 289 18.03 1.96 8.73
C GLN A 289 16.98 2.99 9.15
N GLY A 290 15.92 2.52 9.81
CA GLY A 290 14.76 3.36 10.18
C GLY A 290 13.75 3.58 9.06
N VAL A 291 13.97 3.00 7.88
CA VAL A 291 13.03 3.00 6.75
C VAL A 291 12.26 1.67 6.71
N THR A 292 10.95 1.75 6.72
CA THR A 292 10.09 0.58 6.57
C THR A 292 10.13 0.06 5.12
N LEU A 293 10.61 -1.17 4.90
CA LEU A 293 10.74 -1.78 3.57
C LEU A 293 9.64 -2.84 3.34
N GLU A 294 8.40 -2.38 3.18
CA GLU A 294 7.23 -3.26 2.92
C GLU A 294 7.36 -4.05 1.61
N SER A 295 8.07 -3.49 0.64
CA SER A 295 8.33 -4.13 -0.66
C SER A 295 9.04 -5.47 -0.55
N LEU A 296 10.00 -5.60 0.37
CA LEU A 296 10.72 -6.86 0.58
C LEU A 296 9.77 -7.94 1.10
N VAL A 297 8.95 -7.59 2.08
CA VAL A 297 8.01 -8.51 2.70
C VAL A 297 6.95 -9.01 1.70
N VAL A 298 6.41 -8.11 0.87
CA VAL A 298 5.42 -8.49 -0.14
C VAL A 298 6.04 -9.38 -1.21
N ALA A 299 7.23 -9.06 -1.72
CA ALA A 299 7.91 -9.87 -2.72
C ALA A 299 8.17 -11.30 -2.21
N GLU A 300 8.69 -11.44 -0.98
CA GLU A 300 8.95 -12.74 -0.35
C GLU A 300 7.67 -13.56 -0.17
N ARG A 301 6.58 -12.94 0.32
CA ARG A 301 5.30 -13.61 0.54
C ARG A 301 4.68 -14.10 -0.76
N VAL A 302 4.66 -13.26 -1.80
CA VAL A 302 4.12 -13.65 -3.11
C VAL A 302 4.96 -14.76 -3.73
N ALA A 303 6.28 -14.67 -3.68
CA ALA A 303 7.17 -15.72 -4.20
C ALA A 303 6.98 -17.06 -3.45
N ARG A 304 6.77 -17.02 -2.14
CA ARG A 304 6.48 -18.21 -1.34
C ARG A 304 5.14 -18.84 -1.73
N ALA A 305 4.09 -18.03 -1.88
CA ALA A 305 2.79 -18.51 -2.34
C ALA A 305 2.86 -19.15 -3.73
N LEU A 306 3.61 -18.55 -4.68
CA LEU A 306 3.81 -19.12 -6.01
C LEU A 306 4.55 -20.46 -5.97
N ARG A 307 5.58 -20.62 -5.10
CA ARG A 307 6.26 -21.92 -4.95
C ARG A 307 5.31 -23.02 -4.48
N VAL A 308 4.48 -22.72 -3.48
CA VAL A 308 3.48 -23.69 -2.99
C VAL A 308 2.53 -24.11 -4.12
N ARG A 309 2.07 -23.17 -4.95
CA ARG A 309 1.19 -23.48 -6.09
C ARG A 309 1.92 -24.26 -7.18
N ALA A 310 3.18 -23.96 -7.44
CA ALA A 310 3.99 -24.70 -8.40
C ALA A 310 4.24 -26.14 -7.95
N GLU A 311 4.51 -26.37 -6.67
CA GLU A 311 4.64 -27.72 -6.08
C GLU A 311 3.37 -28.56 -6.24
N LYS A 312 2.18 -27.91 -6.27
CA LYS A 312 0.90 -28.53 -6.55
C LYS A 312 0.62 -28.74 -8.05
N GLY A 313 1.49 -28.23 -8.93
CA GLY A 313 1.28 -28.29 -10.39
C GLY A 313 0.22 -27.30 -10.90
N GLU A 314 -0.17 -26.30 -10.13
CA GLU A 314 -1.19 -25.32 -10.51
C GLU A 314 -0.63 -24.23 -11.45
N ILE A 315 0.67 -23.96 -11.39
CA ILE A 315 1.35 -22.90 -12.15
C ILE A 315 2.77 -23.31 -12.54
N ASP A 316 3.35 -22.61 -13.52
CA ASP A 316 4.77 -22.64 -13.82
C ASP A 316 5.44 -21.36 -13.25
N LEU A 317 6.52 -21.50 -12.47
CA LEU A 317 7.28 -20.36 -11.95
C LEU A 317 7.95 -19.53 -13.05
N ASN A 318 8.18 -20.12 -14.23
CA ASN A 318 8.67 -19.40 -15.41
C ASN A 318 7.68 -18.36 -15.93
N ASP A 319 6.42 -18.43 -15.53
CA ASP A 319 5.42 -17.38 -15.81
C ASP A 319 5.65 -16.07 -15.05
N PHE A 320 6.52 -16.10 -14.01
CA PHE A 320 6.79 -15.00 -13.10
C PHE A 320 8.30 -14.70 -13.00
N PRO A 321 9.02 -14.54 -14.13
CA PRO A 321 10.48 -14.44 -14.13
C PRO A 321 11.02 -13.23 -13.38
N LEU A 322 10.32 -12.07 -13.42
CA LEU A 322 10.74 -10.87 -12.71
C LEU A 322 10.58 -11.03 -11.20
N LEU A 323 9.42 -11.46 -10.72
CA LEU A 323 9.14 -11.62 -9.30
C LEU A 323 10.07 -12.67 -8.67
N MET A 324 10.23 -13.81 -9.34
CA MET A 324 11.11 -14.89 -8.88
C MET A 324 12.58 -14.48 -8.91
N HIS A 325 12.97 -13.58 -9.82
CA HIS A 325 14.31 -13.01 -9.86
C HIS A 325 14.53 -12.04 -8.69
N VAL A 326 13.58 -11.15 -8.44
CA VAL A 326 13.61 -10.23 -7.28
C VAL A 326 13.73 -11.01 -5.98
N ASP A 327 12.92 -12.04 -5.77
CA ASP A 327 13.04 -12.92 -4.60
C ASP A 327 14.43 -13.61 -4.52
N GLY A 328 14.96 -14.02 -5.65
CA GLY A 328 16.32 -14.58 -5.73
C GLY A 328 17.41 -13.60 -5.27
N ILE A 329 17.27 -12.31 -5.60
CA ILE A 329 18.19 -11.25 -5.13
C ILE A 329 18.02 -11.05 -3.61
N LEU A 330 16.78 -10.94 -3.14
CA LEU A 330 16.46 -10.73 -1.72
C LEU A 330 16.97 -11.86 -0.82
N THR A 331 17.07 -13.06 -1.36
CA THR A 331 17.58 -14.25 -0.66
C THR A 331 19.07 -14.54 -0.94
N GLY A 332 19.76 -13.66 -1.65
CA GLY A 332 21.19 -13.81 -2.00
C GLY A 332 21.49 -14.93 -2.98
N ARG A 333 20.46 -15.49 -3.64
CA ARG A 333 20.60 -16.61 -4.60
C ARG A 333 20.85 -16.18 -6.03
N LYS A 334 20.56 -14.92 -6.36
CA LYS A 334 20.73 -14.35 -7.70
C LYS A 334 21.44 -13.01 -7.65
N PRO A 335 22.23 -12.67 -8.69
CA PRO A 335 22.82 -11.35 -8.83
C PRO A 335 21.76 -10.30 -9.21
N ALA A 336 22.11 -9.03 -9.09
CA ALA A 336 21.20 -7.92 -9.42
C ALA A 336 20.90 -7.80 -10.93
N GLN A 337 21.73 -8.39 -11.82
CA GLN A 337 21.49 -8.38 -13.26
C GLN A 337 20.15 -9.03 -13.62
N LEU A 338 19.35 -8.33 -14.42
CA LEU A 338 18.02 -8.80 -14.81
C LEU A 338 18.09 -9.85 -15.94
N PRO A 339 17.21 -10.87 -15.90
CA PRO A 339 17.17 -11.93 -16.91
C PRO A 339 16.35 -11.49 -18.13
N TRP A 340 16.87 -10.58 -18.95
CA TRP A 340 16.17 -9.97 -20.07
C TRP A 340 15.59 -10.99 -21.07
N GLU A 341 16.31 -12.09 -21.30
CA GLU A 341 15.88 -13.16 -22.21
C GLU A 341 14.56 -13.80 -21.73
N ALA A 342 14.34 -13.87 -20.40
CA ALA A 342 13.10 -14.39 -19.83
C ALA A 342 11.91 -13.40 -19.94
N PHE A 343 12.15 -12.18 -20.37
CA PHE A 343 11.11 -11.16 -20.53
C PHE A 343 10.61 -11.05 -21.97
N THR A 344 11.23 -11.75 -22.90
CA THR A 344 10.77 -11.82 -24.30
C THR A 344 9.65 -12.83 -24.46
N PHE A 345 8.82 -12.65 -25.46
CA PHE A 345 7.74 -13.57 -25.80
C PHE A 345 7.62 -13.66 -27.33
N GLU A 346 7.11 -14.81 -27.80
CA GLU A 346 6.83 -15.05 -29.22
C GLU A 346 5.35 -15.44 -29.36
N ASN A 347 4.60 -14.67 -30.11
CA ASN A 347 3.19 -14.93 -30.47
C ASN A 347 3.11 -14.98 -32.00
N LEU A 348 3.52 -16.14 -32.58
CA LEU A 348 3.58 -16.36 -34.03
C LEU A 348 2.32 -17.04 -34.56
#